data_5152fdd9c448c044475d7a5ccd6bc905
#
_entry.id   5152fdd9c448c044475d7a5ccd6bc905
#
_cell.length_a   1.000
_cell.length_b   1.000
_cell.length_c   1.000
_cell.angle_alpha   90.00
_cell.angle_beta   90.00
_cell.angle_gamma   90.00
#
_symmetry.space_group_name_H-M   'P 1'
#
loop_
_entity.id
_entity.type
_entity.pdbx_description
1 polymer ?
#
loop_
_entity_poly.entity_id
_entity_poly.type
_entity_poly.pdbx_seq_one_letter_code
_entity_poly.pdbx_strand_id
1 'polypeptide(L)'
;MALNQLHMREKMSRWGGWLFYQRGLIPVPFFVALVFANSEYENDFVNWIIGPFFLILGEILRCWGIKHIGKYSRTRKRQCKRVVMSGPYALTRNPLYVGNLFIMTGFTVMSELLWILPVIVPLFLFYYACIIFWEENILRETFNEEAAGYFEKVPRWFALKGFKKRLRQAFSTRGSTPLTEVIYREHRTLQFLALMTVLLILKELFCTHRYPIWIPFIFN
;
A
#
# COMPACT_ATOMS: atom_id res chain seq x y z
N MET A 1 -5.20 -31.42 14.64
CA MET A 1 -4.74 -30.02 14.59
C MET A 1 -3.99 -29.69 13.30
N ALA A 2 -3.00 -30.45 12.85
CA ALA A 2 -2.19 -30.17 11.65
C ALA A 2 -3.00 -30.11 10.33
N LEU A 3 -3.94 -31.02 10.10
CA LEU A 3 -4.81 -31.05 8.92
C LEU A 3 -5.70 -29.80 8.78
N ASN A 4 -6.26 -29.30 9.88
CA ASN A 4 -7.05 -28.06 9.88
C ASN A 4 -6.19 -26.82 9.59
N GLN A 5 -4.94 -26.80 10.06
CA GLN A 5 -4.00 -25.71 9.75
C GLN A 5 -3.57 -25.74 8.28
N LEU A 6 -3.35 -26.90 7.70
CA LEU A 6 -3.05 -27.05 6.28
C LEU A 6 -4.21 -26.58 5.41
N HIS A 7 -5.42 -27.01 5.72
CA HIS A 7 -6.63 -26.61 4.98
C HIS A 7 -6.92 -25.11 5.07
N MET A 8 -6.66 -24.50 6.24
CA MET A 8 -6.80 -23.05 6.43
C MET A 8 -5.73 -22.28 5.61
N ARG A 9 -4.48 -22.77 5.58
CA ARG A 9 -3.41 -22.20 4.76
C ARG A 9 -3.72 -22.26 3.27
N GLU A 10 -4.25 -23.37 2.77
CA GLU A 10 -4.66 -23.52 1.37
C GLU A 10 -5.82 -22.58 1.01
N LYS A 11 -6.82 -22.44 1.87
CA LYS A 11 -7.92 -21.48 1.68
C LYS A 11 -7.37 -20.03 1.63
N MET A 12 -6.56 -19.64 2.59
CA MET A 12 -5.95 -18.31 2.63
C MET A 12 -5.07 -18.06 1.39
N SER A 13 -4.34 -19.06 0.92
CA SER A 13 -3.53 -18.94 -0.30
C SER A 13 -4.40 -18.73 -1.55
N ARG A 14 -5.52 -19.43 -1.69
CA ARG A 14 -6.47 -19.24 -2.81
C ARG A 14 -7.11 -17.86 -2.79
N TRP A 15 -7.61 -17.41 -1.63
CA TRP A 15 -8.17 -16.07 -1.46
C TRP A 15 -7.12 -14.99 -1.71
N GLY A 16 -5.91 -15.14 -1.19
CA GLY A 16 -4.82 -14.20 -1.41
C GLY A 16 -4.45 -14.06 -2.89
N GLY A 17 -4.43 -15.16 -3.64
CA GLY A 17 -4.22 -15.13 -5.08
C GLY A 17 -5.32 -14.38 -5.84
N TRP A 18 -6.60 -14.64 -5.52
CA TRP A 18 -7.71 -13.92 -6.12
C TRP A 18 -7.65 -12.42 -5.80
N LEU A 19 -7.43 -12.05 -4.54
CA LEU A 19 -7.25 -10.66 -4.10
C LEU A 19 -6.08 -9.97 -4.83
N PHE A 20 -4.98 -10.68 -5.04
CA PHE A 20 -3.83 -10.16 -5.80
C PHE A 20 -4.19 -9.80 -7.24
N TYR A 21 -4.99 -10.63 -7.93
CA TYR A 21 -5.45 -10.32 -9.28
C TYR A 21 -6.42 -9.15 -9.31
N GLN A 22 -7.22 -8.98 -8.27
CA GLN A 22 -8.21 -7.91 -8.14
C GLN A 22 -7.69 -6.67 -7.39
N ARG A 23 -6.41 -6.63 -7.04
CA ARG A 23 -5.80 -5.59 -6.19
C ARG A 23 -5.94 -4.15 -6.70
N GLY A 24 -6.24 -3.97 -7.99
CA GLY A 24 -6.50 -2.66 -8.57
C GLY A 24 -7.97 -2.24 -8.51
N LEU A 25 -8.91 -3.18 -8.37
CA LEU A 25 -10.34 -2.91 -8.36
C LEU A 25 -10.93 -2.83 -6.94
N ILE A 26 -10.48 -3.67 -6.04
CA ILE A 26 -11.03 -3.74 -4.67
C ILE A 26 -10.94 -2.40 -3.92
N PRO A 27 -9.86 -1.59 -4.03
CA PRO A 27 -9.81 -0.29 -3.37
C PRO A 27 -10.66 0.80 -4.04
N VAL A 28 -11.15 0.60 -5.27
CA VAL A 28 -11.88 1.62 -6.04
C VAL A 28 -13.11 2.14 -5.30
N PRO A 29 -14.02 1.31 -4.73
CA PRO A 29 -15.17 1.83 -4.00
C PRO A 29 -14.79 2.74 -2.82
N PHE A 30 -13.69 2.44 -2.13
CA PHE A 30 -13.18 3.29 -1.08
C PHE A 30 -12.77 4.67 -1.61
N PHE A 31 -11.98 4.72 -2.70
CA PHE A 31 -11.57 6.01 -3.28
C PHE A 31 -12.75 6.80 -3.88
N VAL A 32 -13.73 6.12 -4.42
CA VAL A 32 -14.99 6.75 -4.85
C VAL A 32 -15.71 7.36 -3.64
N ALA A 33 -15.79 6.64 -2.52
CA ALA A 33 -16.39 7.18 -1.30
C ALA A 33 -15.67 8.43 -0.78
N LEU A 34 -14.33 8.51 -0.87
CA LEU A 34 -13.58 9.70 -0.47
C LEU A 34 -13.96 10.95 -1.28
N VAL A 35 -14.31 10.78 -2.56
CA VAL A 35 -14.71 11.91 -3.43
C VAL A 35 -16.14 12.37 -3.12
N PHE A 36 -17.06 11.43 -2.87
CA PHE A 36 -18.49 11.74 -2.72
C PHE A 36 -18.97 11.92 -1.29
N ALA A 37 -18.22 11.43 -0.29
CA ALA A 37 -18.58 11.64 1.09
C ALA A 37 -18.19 13.05 1.54
N ASN A 38 -19.13 13.76 2.14
CA ASN A 38 -18.89 15.09 2.68
C ASN A 38 -18.52 14.98 4.16
N SER A 39 -17.45 15.64 4.52
CA SER A 39 -17.05 15.87 5.91
C SER A 39 -16.33 17.22 5.91
N GLU A 40 -16.56 18.01 6.90
CA GLU A 40 -15.98 19.35 7.03
C GLU A 40 -15.18 19.40 8.33
N TYR A 41 -13.88 19.61 8.21
CA TYR A 41 -13.00 19.93 9.34
C TYR A 41 -12.55 21.38 9.23
N GLU A 42 -12.54 22.07 10.34
CA GLU A 42 -12.24 23.51 10.42
C GLU A 42 -10.81 23.91 9.95
N ASN A 43 -9.95 22.97 9.61
CA ASN A 43 -8.55 23.25 9.32
C ASN A 43 -8.03 22.63 8.02
N ASP A 44 -8.57 23.13 6.90
CA ASP A 44 -8.18 22.75 5.52
C ASP A 44 -6.68 22.83 5.29
N PHE A 45 -6.03 23.87 5.85
CA PHE A 45 -4.60 24.05 5.69
C PHE A 45 -3.79 22.85 6.21
N VAL A 46 -4.18 22.28 7.37
CA VAL A 46 -3.52 21.10 7.93
C VAL A 46 -3.75 19.90 7.03
N ASN A 47 -4.97 19.69 6.56
CA ASN A 47 -5.33 18.55 5.71
C ASN A 47 -4.58 18.59 4.37
N TRP A 48 -4.45 19.78 3.77
CA TRP A 48 -3.74 20.01 2.51
C TRP A 48 -2.21 20.04 2.63
N ILE A 49 -1.65 19.99 3.84
CA ILE A 49 -0.21 19.78 4.08
C ILE A 49 0.06 18.34 4.45
N ILE A 50 -0.69 17.79 5.43
CA ILE A 50 -0.44 16.45 5.95
C ILE A 50 -0.80 15.38 4.92
N GLY A 51 -1.91 15.54 4.22
CA GLY A 51 -2.33 14.59 3.19
C GLY A 51 -1.31 14.43 2.07
N PRO A 52 -0.92 15.51 1.35
CA PRO A 52 0.14 15.45 0.34
C PRO A 52 1.48 14.93 0.87
N PHE A 53 1.86 15.24 2.11
CA PHE A 53 3.06 14.67 2.73
C PHE A 53 3.01 13.13 2.74
N PHE A 54 1.89 12.53 3.14
CA PHE A 54 1.72 11.08 3.11
C PHE A 54 1.70 10.52 1.68
N LEU A 55 1.09 11.22 0.71
CA LEU A 55 1.12 10.81 -0.70
C LEU A 55 2.55 10.75 -1.23
N ILE A 56 3.33 11.80 -1.00
CA ILE A 56 4.73 11.91 -1.44
C ILE A 56 5.58 10.83 -0.78
N LEU A 57 5.44 10.64 0.54
CA LEU A 57 6.17 9.61 1.27
C LEU A 57 5.84 8.20 0.75
N GLY A 58 4.57 7.93 0.49
CA GLY A 58 4.11 6.67 -0.07
C GLY A 58 4.71 6.41 -1.45
N GLU A 59 4.67 7.40 -2.35
CA GLU A 59 5.18 7.26 -3.70
C GLU A 59 6.72 7.16 -3.73
N ILE A 60 7.44 7.90 -2.89
CA ILE A 60 8.89 7.77 -2.73
C ILE A 60 9.25 6.34 -2.30
N LEU A 61 8.54 5.78 -1.31
CA LEU A 61 8.79 4.41 -0.85
C LEU A 61 8.52 3.38 -1.95
N ARG A 62 7.47 3.58 -2.75
CA ARG A 62 7.13 2.73 -3.89
C ARG A 62 8.18 2.82 -5.00
N CYS A 63 8.56 4.02 -5.41
CA CYS A 63 9.62 4.25 -6.40
C CYS A 63 10.95 3.62 -5.93
N TRP A 64 11.29 3.77 -4.66
CA TRP A 64 12.48 3.14 -4.08
C TRP A 64 12.38 1.61 -4.13
N GLY A 65 11.21 1.04 -3.80
CA GLY A 65 10.95 -0.40 -3.93
C GLY A 65 11.12 -0.89 -5.36
N ILE A 66 10.53 -0.21 -6.34
CA ILE A 66 10.63 -0.57 -7.76
C ILE A 66 12.06 -0.45 -8.29
N LYS A 67 12.82 0.53 -7.81
CA LYS A 67 14.23 0.67 -8.17
C LYS A 67 15.07 -0.57 -7.84
N HIS A 68 14.67 -1.34 -6.82
CA HIS A 68 15.34 -2.57 -6.40
C HIS A 68 14.73 -3.86 -6.96
N ILE A 69 13.41 -3.93 -7.09
CA ILE A 69 12.71 -5.12 -7.60
C ILE A 69 12.55 -5.10 -9.14
N GLY A 70 12.56 -3.92 -9.77
CA GLY A 70 12.50 -3.74 -11.21
C GLY A 70 11.24 -4.32 -11.85
N LYS A 71 11.42 -5.05 -12.95
CA LYS A 71 10.33 -5.62 -13.75
C LYS A 71 9.38 -6.56 -12.99
N TYR A 72 9.80 -7.08 -11.85
CA TYR A 72 8.99 -7.99 -11.05
C TYR A 72 7.92 -7.28 -10.21
N SER A 73 7.98 -5.95 -10.07
CA SER A 73 7.04 -5.15 -9.27
C SER A 73 5.57 -5.26 -9.72
N ARG A 74 5.33 -5.49 -11.02
CA ARG A 74 3.98 -5.54 -11.62
C ARG A 74 3.67 -6.87 -12.33
N THR A 75 4.50 -7.87 -12.17
CA THR A 75 4.34 -9.15 -12.86
C THR A 75 3.22 -9.95 -12.19
N ARG A 76 2.19 -10.31 -12.99
CA ARG A 76 1.15 -11.27 -12.57
C ARG A 76 1.65 -12.72 -12.64
N LYS A 77 2.78 -12.97 -13.33
CA LYS A 77 3.40 -14.28 -13.47
C LYS A 77 4.46 -14.47 -12.38
N ARG A 78 4.53 -15.65 -11.79
CA ARG A 78 5.50 -16.10 -10.76
C ARG A 78 6.95 -16.13 -11.26
N GLN A 79 7.51 -15.02 -11.77
CA GLN A 79 8.82 -14.98 -12.41
C GLN A 79 9.86 -14.16 -11.63
N CYS A 80 9.88 -14.25 -10.30
CA CYS A 80 11.04 -13.77 -9.57
C CYS A 80 12.22 -14.71 -9.84
N LYS A 81 13.38 -14.15 -10.23
CA LYS A 81 14.61 -14.93 -10.40
C LYS A 81 15.44 -15.02 -9.12
N ARG A 82 15.16 -14.23 -8.12
CA ARG A 82 15.85 -14.16 -6.81
C ARG A 82 14.99 -13.47 -5.76
N VAL A 83 15.26 -13.72 -4.51
CA VAL A 83 14.71 -12.95 -3.38
C VAL A 83 15.42 -11.58 -3.32
N VAL A 84 14.63 -10.50 -3.36
CA VAL A 84 15.20 -9.14 -3.27
C VAL A 84 15.27 -8.73 -1.80
N MET A 85 16.50 -8.54 -1.29
CA MET A 85 16.78 -8.15 0.11
C MET A 85 17.44 -6.78 0.23
N SER A 86 17.49 -6.02 -0.85
CA SER A 86 18.20 -4.73 -0.94
C SER A 86 17.23 -3.55 -0.90
N GLY A 87 17.73 -2.36 -0.56
CA GLY A 87 16.92 -1.16 -0.46
C GLY A 87 15.83 -1.28 0.59
N PRO A 88 14.59 -0.83 0.30
CA PRO A 88 13.50 -0.86 1.27
C PRO A 88 13.08 -2.29 1.65
N TYR A 89 13.44 -3.30 0.85
CA TYR A 89 13.25 -4.73 1.17
C TYR A 89 14.14 -5.24 2.31
N ALA A 90 15.14 -4.47 2.73
CA ALA A 90 15.87 -4.73 3.97
C ALA A 90 15.11 -4.24 5.23
N LEU A 91 14.19 -3.29 5.08
CA LEU A 91 13.41 -2.72 6.19
C LEU A 91 12.12 -3.49 6.43
N THR A 92 11.41 -3.80 5.36
CA THR A 92 10.16 -4.52 5.35
C THR A 92 10.10 -5.43 4.11
N ARG A 93 9.45 -6.57 4.24
CA ARG A 93 9.25 -7.47 3.08
C ARG A 93 8.31 -6.89 2.02
N ASN A 94 7.50 -5.89 2.40
CA ASN A 94 6.38 -5.40 1.61
C ASN A 94 6.38 -3.87 1.44
N PRO A 95 7.48 -3.24 0.97
CA PRO A 95 7.56 -1.79 0.91
C PRO A 95 6.52 -1.15 -0.01
N LEU A 96 6.10 -1.83 -1.09
CA LEU A 96 5.07 -1.32 -2.00
C LEU A 96 3.69 -1.25 -1.32
N TYR A 97 3.36 -2.22 -0.46
CA TYR A 97 2.09 -2.20 0.29
C TYR A 97 2.11 -1.17 1.41
N VAL A 98 3.27 -0.96 2.05
CA VAL A 98 3.45 0.14 3.01
C VAL A 98 3.29 1.50 2.30
N GLY A 99 3.85 1.65 1.10
CA GLY A 99 3.63 2.84 0.27
C GLY A 99 2.15 3.07 -0.06
N ASN A 100 1.40 1.99 -0.40
CA ASN A 100 -0.04 2.09 -0.63
C ASN A 100 -0.81 2.50 0.64
N LEU A 101 -0.39 2.04 1.83
CA LEU A 101 -0.98 2.48 3.10
C LEU A 101 -0.81 3.99 3.31
N PHE A 102 0.38 4.53 3.06
CA PHE A 102 0.61 5.96 3.13
C PHE A 102 -0.24 6.74 2.12
N ILE A 103 -0.33 6.27 0.86
CA ILE A 103 -1.18 6.88 -0.17
C ILE A 103 -2.66 6.89 0.26
N MET A 104 -3.15 5.76 0.75
CA MET A 104 -4.52 5.65 1.26
C MET A 104 -4.76 6.64 2.41
N THR A 105 -3.85 6.68 3.40
CA THR A 105 -3.94 7.61 4.52
C THR A 105 -3.91 9.06 4.03
N GLY A 106 -3.03 9.40 3.09
CA GLY A 106 -2.92 10.74 2.53
C GLY A 106 -4.23 11.21 1.89
N PHE A 107 -4.85 10.39 1.05
CA PHE A 107 -6.14 10.75 0.45
C PHE A 107 -7.28 10.80 1.48
N THR A 108 -7.26 9.95 2.51
CA THR A 108 -8.25 10.02 3.58
C THR A 108 -8.13 11.32 4.37
N VAL A 109 -6.90 11.78 4.64
CA VAL A 109 -6.66 13.10 5.27
C VAL A 109 -7.14 14.23 4.38
N MET A 110 -6.79 14.23 3.07
CA MET A 110 -7.22 15.25 2.12
C MET A 110 -8.73 15.29 1.90
N SER A 111 -9.42 14.16 2.06
CA SER A 111 -10.87 14.08 1.95
C SER A 111 -11.61 14.46 3.23
N GLU A 112 -10.85 14.76 4.32
CA GLU A 112 -11.38 15.13 5.64
C GLU A 112 -12.15 14.04 6.38
N LEU A 113 -12.03 12.80 5.91
CA LEU A 113 -12.68 11.63 6.51
C LEU A 113 -11.79 10.93 7.54
N LEU A 114 -11.13 11.69 8.45
CA LEU A 114 -10.19 11.13 9.43
C LEU A 114 -10.82 10.09 10.34
N TRP A 115 -12.09 10.24 10.66
CA TRP A 115 -12.83 9.31 11.51
C TRP A 115 -12.95 7.89 10.94
N ILE A 116 -12.76 7.72 9.61
CA ILE A 116 -12.80 6.39 8.97
C ILE A 116 -11.47 5.63 9.11
N LEU A 117 -10.36 6.31 9.44
CA LEU A 117 -9.03 5.68 9.55
C LEU A 117 -8.99 4.50 10.53
N PRO A 118 -9.60 4.57 11.72
CA PRO A 118 -9.62 3.42 12.64
C PRO A 118 -10.28 2.17 12.07
N VAL A 119 -11.16 2.31 11.08
CA VAL A 119 -11.83 1.19 10.41
C VAL A 119 -11.07 0.76 9.18
N ILE A 120 -10.71 1.73 8.32
CA ILE A 120 -10.14 1.41 7.01
C ILE A 120 -8.70 0.90 7.10
N VAL A 121 -7.90 1.38 8.06
CA VAL A 121 -6.52 0.91 8.25
C VAL A 121 -6.47 -0.58 8.63
N PRO A 122 -7.23 -1.09 9.62
CA PRO A 122 -7.29 -2.53 9.89
C PRO A 122 -7.80 -3.35 8.70
N LEU A 123 -8.82 -2.88 7.98
CA LEU A 123 -9.33 -3.57 6.78
C LEU A 123 -8.27 -3.64 5.68
N PHE A 124 -7.54 -2.56 5.46
CA PHE A 124 -6.43 -2.50 4.51
C PHE A 124 -5.30 -3.45 4.91
N LEU A 125 -4.90 -3.45 6.19
CA LEU A 125 -3.87 -4.36 6.69
C LEU A 125 -4.30 -5.82 6.56
N PHE A 126 -5.55 -6.15 6.86
CA PHE A 126 -6.10 -7.49 6.67
C PHE A 126 -6.09 -7.89 5.19
N TYR A 127 -6.58 -7.02 4.32
CA TYR A 127 -6.59 -7.23 2.87
C TYR A 127 -5.19 -7.54 2.33
N TYR A 128 -4.20 -6.70 2.67
CA TYR A 128 -2.83 -6.95 2.24
C TYR A 128 -2.17 -8.13 2.97
N ALA A 129 -2.54 -8.42 4.21
CA ALA A 129 -2.04 -9.61 4.90
C ALA A 129 -2.40 -10.91 4.15
N CYS A 130 -3.61 -10.98 3.57
CA CYS A 130 -4.03 -12.12 2.74
C CYS A 130 -3.18 -12.23 1.46
N ILE A 131 -2.95 -11.11 0.77
CA ILE A 131 -2.12 -11.08 -0.44
C ILE A 131 -0.67 -11.45 -0.11
N ILE A 132 -0.10 -10.85 0.92
CA ILE A 132 1.28 -11.10 1.37
C ILE A 132 1.47 -12.57 1.75
N PHE A 133 0.49 -13.16 2.44
CA PHE A 133 0.55 -14.57 2.79
C PHE A 133 0.66 -15.46 1.55
N TRP A 134 -0.11 -15.16 0.51
CA TRP A 134 -0.03 -15.86 -0.76
C TRP A 134 1.32 -15.65 -1.46
N GLU A 135 1.83 -14.41 -1.52
CA GLU A 135 3.15 -14.10 -2.10
C GLU A 135 4.29 -14.77 -1.34
N GLU A 136 4.25 -14.77 0.01
CA GLU A 136 5.25 -15.44 0.83
C GLU A 136 5.26 -16.97 0.63
N ASN A 137 4.09 -17.59 0.42
CA ASN A 137 4.02 -19.02 0.10
C ASN A 137 4.69 -19.31 -1.25
N ILE A 138 4.45 -18.48 -2.26
CA ILE A 138 5.12 -18.62 -3.55
C ILE A 138 6.64 -18.47 -3.42
N LEU A 139 7.11 -17.49 -2.64
CA LEU A 139 8.53 -17.31 -2.41
C LEU A 139 9.14 -18.51 -1.70
N ARG A 140 8.46 -19.12 -0.72
CA ARG A 140 8.90 -20.33 -0.04
C ARG A 140 9.00 -21.53 -0.99
N GLU A 141 7.97 -21.74 -1.82
CA GLU A 141 7.94 -22.83 -2.81
C GLU A 141 9.04 -22.67 -3.89
N THR A 142 9.39 -21.41 -4.22
CA THR A 142 10.32 -21.14 -5.31
C THR A 142 11.78 -21.09 -4.86
N PHE A 143 12.06 -20.54 -3.66
CA PHE A 143 13.40 -20.23 -3.19
C PHE A 143 13.79 -20.92 -1.88
N ASN A 144 12.92 -21.78 -1.34
CA ASN A 144 13.19 -22.64 -0.17
C ASN A 144 13.98 -21.95 0.96
N GLU A 145 15.27 -22.32 1.14
CA GLU A 145 16.13 -21.82 2.22
C GLU A 145 16.45 -20.32 2.11
N GLU A 146 16.61 -19.80 0.88
CA GLU A 146 16.87 -18.37 0.67
C GLU A 146 15.70 -17.52 1.18
N ALA A 147 14.47 -17.95 0.86
CA ALA A 147 13.25 -17.30 1.35
C ALA A 147 13.11 -17.42 2.88
N ALA A 148 13.41 -18.58 3.45
CA ALA A 148 13.36 -18.79 4.89
C ALA A 148 14.32 -17.85 5.63
N GLY A 149 15.60 -17.77 5.19
CA GLY A 149 16.59 -16.88 5.75
C GLY A 149 16.22 -15.38 5.60
N TYR A 150 15.52 -15.01 4.53
CA TYR A 150 14.99 -13.66 4.36
C TYR A 150 13.87 -13.36 5.38
N PHE A 151 12.94 -14.29 5.56
CA PHE A 151 11.81 -14.12 6.47
C PHE A 151 12.22 -14.03 7.95
N GLU A 152 13.32 -14.63 8.33
CA GLU A 152 13.88 -14.51 9.68
C GLU A 152 14.51 -13.14 9.93
N LYS A 153 15.19 -12.59 8.91
CA LYS A 153 15.97 -11.34 9.04
C LYS A 153 15.11 -10.08 8.87
N VAL A 154 14.07 -10.12 8.03
CA VAL A 154 13.30 -8.96 7.66
C VAL A 154 11.83 -9.14 8.10
N PRO A 155 11.24 -8.18 8.81
CA PRO A 155 9.85 -8.26 9.24
C PRO A 155 8.88 -8.09 8.06
N ARG A 156 7.66 -8.63 8.21
CA ARG A 156 6.58 -8.51 7.21
C ARG A 156 6.18 -7.05 6.99
N TRP A 157 6.05 -6.33 8.09
CA TRP A 157 5.80 -4.88 8.14
C TRP A 157 7.01 -4.18 8.74
N PHE A 158 6.83 -3.24 9.64
CA PHE A 158 7.93 -2.61 10.37
C PHE A 158 8.19 -3.29 11.71
N ALA A 159 9.47 -3.35 12.11
CA ALA A 159 9.87 -3.73 13.45
C ALA A 159 10.95 -2.78 13.98
N LEU A 160 10.78 -2.35 15.22
CA LEU A 160 11.74 -1.43 15.88
C LEU A 160 13.06 -2.14 16.20
N LYS A 161 12.99 -3.41 16.64
CA LYS A 161 14.19 -4.19 16.95
C LYS A 161 15.09 -4.34 15.72
N GLY A 162 16.33 -3.87 15.82
CA GLY A 162 17.32 -3.92 14.73
C GLY A 162 17.06 -2.93 13.57
N PHE A 163 16.16 -1.97 13.73
CA PHE A 163 15.81 -1.00 12.70
C PHE A 163 17.02 -0.21 12.18
N LYS A 164 17.86 0.33 13.06
CA LYS A 164 19.07 1.09 12.66
C LYS A 164 20.02 0.28 11.76
N LYS A 165 20.21 -1.02 12.06
CA LYS A 165 21.05 -1.91 11.25
C LYS A 165 20.45 -2.12 9.86
N ARG A 166 19.14 -2.42 9.80
CA ARG A 166 18.43 -2.60 8.52
C ARG A 166 18.37 -1.31 7.70
N LEU A 167 18.21 -0.16 8.35
CA LEU A 167 18.21 1.14 7.69
C LEU A 167 19.57 1.41 7.01
N ARG A 168 20.68 1.17 7.73
CA ARG A 168 22.02 1.28 7.14
C ARG A 168 22.19 0.33 5.96
N GLN A 169 21.73 -0.90 6.06
CA GLN A 169 21.77 -1.88 4.98
C GLN A 169 20.91 -1.44 3.78
N ALA A 170 19.73 -0.88 4.02
CA ALA A 170 18.83 -0.40 2.97
C ALA A 170 19.47 0.71 2.13
N PHE A 171 20.19 1.63 2.76
CA PHE A 171 20.87 2.74 2.07
C PHE A 171 22.25 2.37 1.51
N SER A 172 22.88 1.28 1.96
CA SER A 172 24.18 0.83 1.44
C SER A 172 24.11 0.21 0.05
N THR A 173 22.92 -0.16 -0.40
CA THR A 173 22.70 -0.82 -1.69
C THR A 173 22.05 0.11 -2.70
N ARG A 174 22.58 0.15 -3.91
CA ARG A 174 21.96 0.89 -5.03
C ARG A 174 21.02 -0.03 -5.80
N GLY A 175 19.82 0.47 -6.11
CA GLY A 175 18.90 -0.24 -6.99
C GLY A 175 19.42 -0.22 -8.44
N SER A 176 19.21 -1.31 -9.15
CA SER A 176 19.71 -1.51 -10.51
C SER A 176 18.80 -0.94 -11.61
N THR A 177 17.55 -0.61 -11.27
CA THR A 177 16.57 -0.13 -12.26
C THR A 177 16.77 1.36 -12.54
N PRO A 178 16.89 1.80 -13.81
CA PRO A 178 16.98 3.21 -14.18
C PRO A 178 15.72 3.99 -13.73
N LEU A 179 15.89 5.28 -13.44
CA LEU A 179 14.79 6.13 -12.98
C LEU A 179 13.66 6.23 -14.02
N THR A 180 14.02 6.31 -15.30
CA THR A 180 13.06 6.32 -16.41
C THR A 180 12.16 5.08 -16.41
N GLU A 181 12.74 3.89 -16.17
CA GLU A 181 11.97 2.66 -16.04
C GLU A 181 11.12 2.63 -14.78
N VAL A 182 11.59 3.18 -13.67
CA VAL A 182 10.80 3.31 -12.43
C VAL A 182 9.56 4.17 -12.68
N ILE A 183 9.72 5.36 -13.29
CA ILE A 183 8.61 6.26 -13.63
C ILE A 183 7.66 5.58 -14.62
N TYR A 184 8.18 4.93 -15.64
CA TYR A 184 7.35 4.17 -16.59
C TYR A 184 6.52 3.09 -15.90
N ARG A 185 7.07 2.42 -14.89
CA ARG A 185 6.32 1.40 -14.12
C ARG A 185 5.30 2.00 -13.18
N GLU A 186 5.55 3.20 -12.66
CA GLU A 186 4.64 3.91 -11.77
C GLU A 186 3.65 4.84 -12.48
N HIS A 187 3.73 5.01 -13.81
CA HIS A 187 2.87 5.95 -14.53
C HIS A 187 1.38 5.83 -14.19
N ARG A 188 0.85 4.61 -14.04
CA ARG A 188 -0.56 4.39 -13.66
C ARG A 188 -0.87 4.85 -12.23
N THR A 189 0.07 4.66 -11.30
CA THR A 189 -0.09 5.16 -9.94
C THR A 189 0.00 6.68 -9.94
N LEU A 190 0.96 7.26 -10.65
CA LEU A 190 1.09 8.72 -10.77
C LEU A 190 -0.15 9.34 -11.42
N GLN A 191 -0.70 8.73 -12.49
CA GLN A 191 -1.97 9.17 -13.09
C GLN A 191 -3.13 9.07 -12.09
N PHE A 192 -3.20 8.00 -11.31
CA PHE A 192 -4.21 7.83 -10.27
C PHE A 192 -4.06 8.88 -9.17
N LEU A 193 -2.83 9.14 -8.70
CA LEU A 193 -2.56 10.20 -7.70
C LEU A 193 -3.00 11.56 -8.22
N ALA A 194 -2.64 11.91 -9.45
CA ALA A 194 -3.03 13.18 -10.08
C ALA A 194 -4.55 13.28 -10.22
N LEU A 195 -5.21 12.24 -10.74
CA LEU A 195 -6.67 12.22 -10.90
C LEU A 195 -7.39 12.41 -9.57
N MET A 196 -7.02 11.61 -8.55
CA MET A 196 -7.64 11.69 -7.23
C MET A 196 -7.41 13.05 -6.57
N THR A 197 -6.20 13.61 -6.69
CA THR A 197 -5.91 14.96 -6.18
C THR A 197 -6.79 16.01 -6.84
N VAL A 198 -6.93 15.98 -8.17
CA VAL A 198 -7.83 16.88 -8.90
C VAL A 198 -9.28 16.71 -8.46
N LEU A 199 -9.75 15.47 -8.31
CA LEU A 199 -11.13 15.21 -7.85
C LEU A 199 -11.38 15.74 -6.45
N LEU A 200 -10.41 15.62 -5.52
CA LEU A 200 -10.54 16.17 -4.18
C LEU A 200 -10.46 17.70 -4.17
N ILE A 201 -9.63 18.32 -5.02
CA ILE A 201 -9.62 19.79 -5.20
C ILE A 201 -10.98 20.26 -5.73
N LEU A 202 -11.53 19.58 -6.73
CA LEU A 202 -12.86 19.90 -7.25
C LEU A 202 -13.95 19.73 -6.19
N LYS A 203 -13.88 18.63 -5.41
CA LYS A 203 -14.78 18.42 -4.27
C LYS A 203 -14.72 19.63 -3.33
N GLU A 204 -13.52 20.05 -2.92
CA GLU A 204 -13.28 21.19 -2.04
C GLU A 204 -13.91 22.47 -2.62
N LEU A 205 -13.60 22.80 -3.87
CA LEU A 205 -14.09 24.01 -4.52
C LEU A 205 -15.61 24.05 -4.70
N PHE A 206 -16.25 22.91 -4.93
CA PHE A 206 -17.67 22.84 -5.26
C PHE A 206 -18.58 22.45 -4.10
N CYS A 207 -18.06 21.74 -3.08
CA CYS A 207 -18.86 21.24 -1.97
C CYS A 207 -18.75 22.11 -0.72
N THR A 208 -17.66 22.81 -0.51
CA THR A 208 -17.44 23.69 0.68
C THR A 208 -18.40 24.88 0.73
N HIS A 209 -19.02 25.26 -0.40
CA HIS A 209 -20.00 26.37 -0.47
C HIS A 209 -21.47 25.90 -0.52
N ARG A 210 -21.74 24.62 -0.44
CA ARG A 210 -23.12 24.11 -0.39
C ARG A 210 -23.25 23.22 0.84
N TYR A 211 -24.06 23.69 1.79
CA TYR A 211 -24.60 23.03 2.96
C TYR A 211 -24.31 21.53 3.08
N PRO A 212 -23.94 21.04 4.26
CA PRO A 212 -23.71 19.63 4.46
C PRO A 212 -24.96 18.89 3.99
N ILE A 213 -24.83 18.07 2.94
CA ILE A 213 -25.85 17.09 2.67
C ILE A 213 -25.71 16.07 3.80
N TRP A 214 -26.33 16.37 4.91
CA TRP A 214 -26.58 15.41 5.96
C TRP A 214 -27.31 14.24 5.29
N ILE A 215 -26.69 13.07 5.32
CA ILE A 215 -27.45 11.85 5.15
C ILE A 215 -28.25 11.72 6.46
N PRO A 216 -29.56 12.07 6.50
CA PRO A 216 -30.34 12.01 7.74
C PRO A 216 -30.69 10.57 8.13
N PHE A 217 -29.96 9.57 7.61
CA PHE A 217 -30.34 8.17 7.71
C PHE A 217 -29.57 7.35 8.75
N ILE A 218 -28.64 7.94 9.52
CA ILE A 218 -27.85 7.14 10.48
C ILE A 218 -28.15 7.47 11.94
N PHE A 219 -28.89 8.55 12.26
CA PHE A 219 -29.27 8.87 13.62
C PHE A 219 -30.73 9.39 13.72
N ASN A 220 -31.69 8.47 13.57
CA ASN A 220 -33.02 8.53 14.16
C ASN A 220 -33.30 7.21 14.85
#